data_58fc10137e3212bd7e2d0ab7cba63d0e
#
_entry.id   58fc10137e3212bd7e2d0ab7cba63d0e
#
_cell.length_a   1.000
_cell.length_b   1.000
_cell.length_c   1.000
_cell.angle_alpha   90.00
_cell.angle_beta   90.00
_cell.angle_gamma   90.00
#
_symmetry.space_group_name_H-M   'P 1'
#
loop_
_entity.id
_entity.type
_entity.pdbx_description
1 polymer ?
#
loop_
_entity_poly.entity_id
_entity_poly.type
_entity_poly.pdbx_seq_one_letter_code
_entity_poly.pdbx_strand_id
1 'polypeptide(L)'
;MERRALLGGVLAGLAGATGVTALGFTMPESSLGAVAVAGPSPYGGLGPPNADGLCLPAGFTGRVVARSGTPVAGYVWHGAPDGGACFPDGAGWVYVSNSELDYGAGGVGALRFDAGGSIVGAGRILGDTSRNCAGGATPWNTWLSCEEVDRGYVYETDPYGRTPAVRRPAMGRFTHEAAAADPDRRVVYLTEDDPAGCLYRFVPQRWGDLSAGRLEVLT
;
A
#
# COMPACT_ATOMS: atom_id res chain seq x y z
N MET A 1 -9.46 22.06 -7.45
CA MET A 1 -9.10 21.61 -6.09
C MET A 1 -7.59 21.51 -6.03
N GLU A 2 -6.97 22.36 -5.22
CA GLU A 2 -5.51 22.45 -5.14
C GLU A 2 -4.97 21.31 -4.29
N ARG A 3 -4.05 20.54 -4.85
CA ARG A 3 -3.28 19.54 -4.11
C ARG A 3 -2.25 20.27 -3.24
N ARG A 4 -2.41 20.23 -1.92
CA ARG A 4 -1.41 20.75 -0.97
C ARG A 4 -0.24 19.78 -0.89
N ALA A 5 0.93 20.26 -1.31
CA ALA A 5 2.19 19.56 -1.09
C ALA A 5 2.56 19.62 0.40
N LEU A 6 2.67 18.47 1.05
CA LEU A 6 3.28 18.34 2.38
C LEU A 6 4.80 18.24 2.20
N LEU A 7 5.47 19.36 2.34
CA LEU A 7 6.93 19.42 2.51
C LEU A 7 7.24 19.75 3.97
N GLY A 8 7.99 18.85 4.60
CA GLY A 8 8.36 18.89 5.98
C GLY A 8 9.12 20.12 6.43
N GLY A 9 8.77 20.63 7.60
CA GLY A 9 9.56 21.58 8.37
C GLY A 9 10.39 20.85 9.43
N VAL A 10 11.70 20.93 9.33
CA VAL A 10 12.61 20.57 10.40
C VAL A 10 12.60 21.71 11.44
N LEU A 11 12.13 21.45 12.65
CA LEU A 11 12.30 22.35 13.79
C LEU A 11 13.32 21.73 14.73
N ALA A 12 14.49 22.36 14.79
CA ALA A 12 15.44 22.18 15.87
C ALA A 12 14.97 23.02 17.07
N GLY A 13 14.71 22.40 18.19
CA GLY A 13 14.33 23.07 19.44
C GLY A 13 15.13 22.54 20.62
N LEU A 14 15.81 23.45 21.31
CA LEU A 14 16.69 23.28 22.45
C LEU A 14 15.98 22.78 23.71
N ALA A 15 16.80 22.19 24.56
CA ALA A 15 16.54 21.59 25.85
C ALA A 15 15.78 22.48 26.86
N GLY A 16 14.92 21.84 27.67
CA GLY A 16 14.44 22.35 28.94
C GLY A 16 13.91 21.18 29.79
N ALA A 17 14.67 20.85 30.83
CA ALA A 17 14.33 19.77 31.75
C ALA A 17 13.22 20.17 32.71
N THR A 18 12.16 19.35 32.85
CA THR A 18 11.43 19.14 34.12
C THR A 18 10.79 17.75 34.06
N GLY A 19 10.98 17.00 35.15
CA GLY A 19 10.68 15.59 35.25
C GLY A 19 9.19 15.21 35.20
N VAL A 20 8.95 14.14 34.45
CA VAL A 20 7.78 13.26 34.63
C VAL A 20 8.34 11.83 34.66
N THR A 21 8.11 11.15 35.76
CA THR A 21 8.44 9.74 35.98
C THR A 21 7.54 8.89 35.06
N ALA A 22 8.06 8.49 33.91
CA ALA A 22 7.42 7.48 33.07
C ALA A 22 7.96 6.10 33.49
N LEU A 23 7.05 5.18 33.77
CA LEU A 23 7.33 3.77 34.03
C LEU A 23 8.17 3.18 32.88
N GLY A 24 9.38 2.72 33.23
CA GLY A 24 10.41 2.32 32.29
C GLY A 24 10.06 1.06 31.51
N PHE A 25 9.91 1.23 30.20
CA PHE A 25 10.27 0.20 29.24
C PHE A 25 11.69 0.51 28.77
N THR A 26 12.65 -0.17 29.33
CA THR A 26 14.02 -0.19 28.79
C THR A 26 14.00 -0.98 27.50
N MET A 27 13.96 -0.30 26.37
CA MET A 27 14.32 -0.88 25.08
C MET A 27 15.82 -1.14 25.09
N PRO A 28 16.29 -2.31 24.62
CA PRO A 28 17.71 -2.54 24.52
C PRO A 28 18.33 -1.52 23.56
N GLU A 29 19.41 -0.86 23.97
CA GLU A 29 20.11 0.21 23.23
C GLU A 29 20.64 -0.20 21.84
N SER A 30 20.57 -1.48 21.49
CA SER A 30 21.01 -2.02 20.19
C SER A 30 19.99 -1.89 19.06
N SER A 31 18.80 -1.31 19.27
CA SER A 31 17.76 -1.16 18.24
C SER A 31 17.55 0.29 17.77
N LEU A 32 18.36 1.24 18.23
CA LEU A 32 18.44 2.53 17.55
C LEU A 32 19.26 2.32 16.27
N GLY A 33 18.59 1.83 15.23
CA GLY A 33 19.13 1.81 13.88
C GLY A 33 19.70 3.19 13.57
N ALA A 34 20.91 3.24 13.01
CA ALA A 34 21.54 4.48 12.61
C ALA A 34 20.50 5.33 11.87
N VAL A 35 20.25 6.55 12.37
CA VAL A 35 19.40 7.53 11.66
C VAL A 35 19.95 7.59 10.25
N ALA A 36 19.17 7.16 9.27
CA ALA A 36 19.57 7.21 7.88
C ALA A 36 19.78 8.69 7.53
N VAL A 37 21.04 9.11 7.49
CA VAL A 37 21.38 10.43 6.97
C VAL A 37 21.01 10.42 5.50
N ALA A 38 20.11 11.32 5.08
CA ALA A 38 19.77 11.48 3.68
C ALA A 38 21.05 11.82 2.89
N GLY A 39 21.64 10.81 2.29
CA GLY A 39 22.79 10.94 1.41
C GLY A 39 22.35 11.18 -0.04
N PRO A 40 23.27 11.44 -0.96
CA PRO A 40 22.95 11.51 -2.37
C PRO A 40 22.36 10.16 -2.82
N SER A 41 21.37 10.21 -3.73
CA SER A 41 20.76 8.99 -4.29
C SER A 41 21.85 8.06 -4.87
N PRO A 42 21.81 6.75 -4.57
CA PRO A 42 22.75 5.78 -5.15
C PRO A 42 22.59 5.67 -6.68
N TYR A 43 21.48 6.15 -7.23
CA TYR A 43 21.17 6.17 -8.66
C TYR A 43 21.56 7.48 -9.36
N GLY A 44 22.11 8.46 -8.64
CA GLY A 44 22.44 9.79 -9.15
C GLY A 44 21.25 10.76 -9.15
N GLY A 45 21.43 11.91 -9.81
CA GLY A 45 20.39 12.92 -9.95
C GLY A 45 19.33 12.56 -10.98
N LEU A 46 18.13 13.12 -10.84
CA LEU A 46 17.06 13.00 -11.82
C LEU A 46 17.38 13.86 -13.06
N GLY A 47 17.17 13.29 -14.25
CA GLY A 47 17.22 14.00 -15.53
C GLY A 47 15.94 14.82 -15.78
N PRO A 48 15.88 15.53 -16.93
CA PRO A 48 14.66 16.22 -17.35
C PRO A 48 13.54 15.22 -17.62
N PRO A 49 12.26 15.67 -17.61
CA PRO A 49 11.12 14.81 -17.92
C PRO A 49 11.26 14.16 -19.31
N ASN A 50 10.97 12.86 -19.39
CA ASN A 50 10.83 12.17 -20.66
C ASN A 50 9.48 12.47 -21.34
N ALA A 51 9.16 11.80 -22.47
CA ALA A 51 7.93 11.98 -23.20
C ALA A 51 6.64 11.67 -22.38
N ASP A 52 6.75 10.86 -21.32
CA ASP A 52 5.66 10.53 -20.38
C ASP A 52 5.66 11.44 -19.14
N GLY A 53 6.51 12.45 -19.08
CA GLY A 53 6.63 13.40 -17.97
C GLY A 53 7.41 12.85 -16.77
N LEU A 54 8.13 11.72 -16.89
CA LEU A 54 8.89 11.10 -15.82
C LEU A 54 10.32 11.63 -15.77
N CYS A 55 10.74 12.09 -14.59
CA CYS A 55 12.13 12.42 -14.30
C CYS A 55 12.85 11.18 -13.76
N LEU A 56 13.77 10.63 -14.53
CA LEU A 56 14.45 9.38 -14.19
C LEU A 56 15.97 9.60 -14.07
N PRO A 57 16.67 8.83 -13.21
CA PRO A 57 18.14 8.84 -13.20
C PRO A 57 18.71 8.28 -14.49
N ALA A 58 19.96 8.60 -14.77
CA ALA A 58 20.68 8.06 -15.94
C ALA A 58 20.67 6.51 -15.91
N GLY A 59 20.40 5.88 -17.06
CA GLY A 59 20.29 4.43 -17.20
C GLY A 59 18.91 3.83 -16.87
N PHE A 60 17.97 4.62 -16.37
CA PHE A 60 16.58 4.20 -16.19
C PHE A 60 15.73 4.61 -17.38
N THR A 61 14.80 3.74 -17.77
CA THR A 61 13.77 4.01 -18.77
C THR A 61 12.39 3.73 -18.20
N GLY A 62 11.38 4.45 -18.69
CA GLY A 62 9.98 4.24 -18.30
C GLY A 62 9.12 4.06 -19.54
N ARG A 63 8.03 3.32 -19.40
CA ARG A 63 6.98 3.21 -20.41
C ARG A 63 5.60 3.14 -19.75
N VAL A 64 4.61 3.71 -20.39
CA VAL A 64 3.21 3.53 -19.98
C VAL A 64 2.76 2.11 -20.36
N VAL A 65 2.25 1.35 -19.39
CA VAL A 65 1.75 -0.01 -19.60
C VAL A 65 0.23 -0.09 -19.67
N ALA A 66 -0.50 0.84 -19.04
CA ALA A 66 -1.95 0.95 -19.10
C ALA A 66 -2.38 2.40 -18.89
N ARG A 67 -3.53 2.77 -19.46
CA ARG A 67 -4.20 4.06 -19.24
C ARG A 67 -5.65 3.81 -18.89
N SER A 68 -6.16 4.55 -17.89
CA SER A 68 -7.58 4.50 -17.49
C SER A 68 -8.51 4.64 -18.71
N GLY A 69 -9.51 3.78 -18.77
CA GLY A 69 -10.48 3.77 -19.86
C GLY A 69 -9.97 3.16 -21.18
N THR A 70 -8.71 2.69 -21.22
CA THR A 70 -8.13 2.10 -22.44
C THR A 70 -8.04 0.58 -22.30
N PRO A 71 -8.42 -0.19 -23.33
CA PRO A 71 -8.27 -1.64 -23.33
C PRO A 71 -6.80 -2.07 -23.26
N VAL A 72 -6.50 -3.05 -22.40
CA VAL A 72 -5.21 -3.72 -22.29
C VAL A 72 -5.45 -5.22 -22.09
N ALA A 73 -4.93 -6.07 -22.98
CA ALA A 73 -5.11 -7.52 -22.95
C ALA A 73 -6.60 -7.95 -22.73
N GLY A 74 -7.55 -7.25 -23.39
CA GLY A 74 -8.98 -7.55 -23.33
C GLY A 74 -9.73 -6.96 -22.12
N TYR A 75 -9.04 -6.28 -21.21
CA TYR A 75 -9.61 -5.59 -20.03
C TYR A 75 -9.51 -4.07 -20.22
N VAL A 76 -10.62 -3.34 -20.01
CA VAL A 76 -10.58 -1.88 -19.94
C VAL A 76 -9.99 -1.46 -18.60
N TRP A 77 -8.79 -0.87 -18.65
CA TRP A 77 -8.08 -0.48 -17.41
C TRP A 77 -8.92 0.50 -16.61
N HIS A 78 -9.05 0.22 -15.31
CA HIS A 78 -9.93 0.96 -14.41
C HIS A 78 -9.51 2.44 -14.25
N GLY A 79 -10.47 3.26 -13.83
CA GLY A 79 -10.25 4.66 -13.47
C GLY A 79 -9.58 4.79 -12.10
N ALA A 80 -9.03 5.97 -11.84
CA ALA A 80 -8.36 6.32 -10.57
C ALA A 80 -7.44 5.19 -10.05
N PRO A 81 -6.41 4.78 -10.83
CA PRO A 81 -5.47 3.78 -10.36
C PRO A 81 -4.67 4.35 -9.18
N ASP A 82 -4.59 3.57 -8.12
CA ASP A 82 -3.94 3.94 -6.87
C ASP A 82 -3.00 2.81 -6.41
N GLY A 83 -2.92 2.55 -5.10
CA GLY A 83 -1.99 1.59 -4.50
C GLY A 83 -1.94 0.24 -5.19
N GLY A 84 -0.77 -0.35 -5.21
CA GLY A 84 -0.55 -1.62 -5.90
C GLY A 84 0.74 -2.31 -5.50
N ALA A 85 0.90 -3.54 -5.98
CA ALA A 85 2.09 -4.34 -5.76
C ALA A 85 2.35 -5.33 -6.89
N CYS A 86 3.58 -5.82 -6.95
CA CYS A 86 3.97 -6.90 -7.86
C CYS A 86 4.10 -8.23 -7.11
N PHE A 87 3.62 -9.31 -7.74
CA PHE A 87 3.67 -10.67 -7.21
C PHE A 87 4.34 -11.60 -8.23
N PRO A 88 5.19 -12.54 -7.80
CA PRO A 88 5.85 -13.47 -8.72
C PRO A 88 4.84 -14.40 -9.40
N ASP A 89 5.02 -14.67 -10.69
CA ASP A 89 4.21 -15.63 -11.47
C ASP A 89 5.10 -16.43 -12.43
N GLY A 90 5.67 -17.51 -11.92
CA GLY A 90 6.68 -18.28 -12.64
C GLY A 90 7.94 -17.45 -12.93
N ALA A 91 8.28 -17.28 -14.22
CA ALA A 91 9.38 -16.42 -14.64
C ALA A 91 8.96 -14.94 -14.83
N GLY A 92 7.64 -14.65 -14.81
CA GLY A 92 7.07 -13.32 -14.92
C GLY A 92 6.51 -12.81 -13.60
N TRP A 93 5.53 -11.91 -13.67
CA TRP A 93 4.88 -11.35 -12.48
C TRP A 93 3.46 -10.86 -12.78
N VAL A 94 2.69 -10.68 -11.71
CA VAL A 94 1.40 -9.96 -11.75
C VAL A 94 1.57 -8.63 -11.01
N TYR A 95 1.15 -7.54 -11.63
CA TYR A 95 0.97 -6.24 -10.99
C TYR A 95 -0.52 -6.05 -10.67
N VAL A 96 -0.85 -5.75 -9.42
CA VAL A 96 -2.20 -5.36 -9.02
C VAL A 96 -2.25 -3.87 -8.77
N SER A 97 -3.41 -3.24 -9.06
CA SER A 97 -3.64 -1.83 -8.82
C SER A 97 -5.07 -1.62 -8.33
N ASN A 98 -5.21 -0.88 -7.26
CA ASN A 98 -6.50 -0.43 -6.75
C ASN A 98 -7.16 0.56 -7.71
N SER A 99 -8.46 0.66 -7.62
CA SER A 99 -9.30 1.65 -8.31
C SER A 99 -10.04 2.47 -7.28
N GLU A 100 -9.62 3.72 -7.09
CA GLU A 100 -10.18 4.62 -6.09
C GLU A 100 -11.44 5.33 -6.62
N LEU A 101 -12.38 4.57 -7.15
CA LEU A 101 -13.67 5.08 -7.61
C LEU A 101 -14.75 4.91 -6.53
N ASP A 102 -15.67 5.90 -6.48
CA ASP A 102 -16.79 5.91 -5.54
C ASP A 102 -17.93 4.95 -5.92
N TYR A 103 -18.88 4.80 -5.02
CA TYR A 103 -20.22 4.22 -5.24
C TYR A 103 -20.21 2.80 -5.84
N GLY A 104 -19.34 1.93 -5.36
CA GLY A 104 -19.25 0.55 -5.83
C GLY A 104 -18.50 0.38 -7.17
N ALA A 105 -17.95 1.45 -7.74
CA ALA A 105 -17.15 1.37 -8.95
C ALA A 105 -15.66 1.07 -8.69
N GLY A 106 -15.24 1.10 -7.43
CA GLY A 106 -13.91 0.74 -6.97
C GLY A 106 -13.58 -0.74 -7.12
N GLY A 107 -12.37 -1.11 -6.76
CA GLY A 107 -11.91 -2.50 -6.81
C GLY A 107 -10.43 -2.64 -7.07
N VAL A 108 -10.03 -3.78 -7.64
CA VAL A 108 -8.63 -4.07 -7.99
C VAL A 108 -8.55 -4.66 -9.38
N GLY A 109 -7.70 -4.07 -10.22
CA GLY A 109 -7.30 -4.63 -11.51
C GLY A 109 -5.94 -5.32 -11.41
N ALA A 110 -5.68 -6.27 -12.30
CA ALA A 110 -4.41 -6.99 -12.40
C ALA A 110 -3.89 -6.99 -13.84
N LEU A 111 -2.57 -6.81 -13.99
CA LEU A 111 -1.83 -7.02 -15.23
C LEU A 111 -0.86 -8.18 -15.04
N ARG A 112 -0.87 -9.15 -15.93
CA ARG A 112 0.11 -10.24 -15.94
C ARG A 112 1.19 -9.98 -16.97
N PHE A 113 2.43 -10.12 -16.55
CA PHE A 113 3.61 -9.93 -17.39
C PHE A 113 4.38 -11.25 -17.55
N ASP A 114 4.93 -11.46 -18.74
CA ASP A 114 5.93 -12.51 -18.97
C ASP A 114 7.32 -12.09 -18.47
N ALA A 115 8.30 -12.98 -18.58
CA ALA A 115 9.68 -12.73 -18.16
C ALA A 115 10.35 -11.57 -18.94
N GLY A 116 9.88 -11.25 -20.14
CA GLY A 116 10.35 -10.13 -20.97
C GLY A 116 9.67 -8.82 -20.65
N GLY A 117 8.69 -8.80 -19.73
CA GLY A 117 7.91 -7.62 -19.37
C GLY A 117 6.80 -7.27 -20.36
N SER A 118 6.41 -8.20 -21.25
CA SER A 118 5.23 -8.03 -22.10
C SER A 118 3.97 -8.38 -21.32
N ILE A 119 2.88 -7.61 -21.53
CA ILE A 119 1.59 -7.92 -20.92
C ILE A 119 0.96 -9.10 -21.65
N VAL A 120 0.71 -10.18 -20.92
CA VAL A 120 0.11 -11.43 -21.42
C VAL A 120 -1.30 -11.69 -20.90
N GLY A 121 -1.81 -10.82 -20.02
CA GLY A 121 -3.17 -10.89 -19.50
C GLY A 121 -3.51 -9.69 -18.63
N ALA A 122 -4.80 -9.40 -18.51
CA ALA A 122 -5.32 -8.38 -17.62
C ALA A 122 -6.75 -8.75 -17.19
N GLY A 123 -7.18 -8.26 -16.03
CA GLY A 123 -8.53 -8.49 -15.52
C GLY A 123 -8.82 -7.80 -14.22
N ARG A 124 -10.08 -7.79 -13.82
CA ARG A 124 -10.53 -7.33 -12.50
C ARG A 124 -10.54 -8.52 -11.55
N ILE A 125 -9.93 -8.35 -10.36
CA ILE A 125 -9.86 -9.37 -9.31
C ILE A 125 -10.69 -9.00 -8.06
N LEU A 126 -11.13 -7.75 -7.95
CA LEU A 126 -12.08 -7.26 -6.96
C LEU A 126 -12.96 -6.20 -7.62
N GLY A 127 -14.27 -6.22 -7.37
CA GLY A 127 -15.24 -5.21 -7.78
C GLY A 127 -16.26 -4.93 -6.70
N ASP A 128 -17.20 -4.04 -7.01
CA ASP A 128 -18.33 -3.68 -6.14
C ASP A 128 -17.88 -3.13 -4.77
N THR A 129 -16.76 -2.41 -4.75
CA THR A 129 -16.19 -1.73 -3.59
C THR A 129 -16.07 -0.24 -3.87
N SER A 130 -15.67 0.55 -2.88
CA SER A 130 -15.59 2.00 -3.02
C SER A 130 -14.26 2.52 -2.53
N ARG A 131 -13.67 3.44 -3.34
CA ARG A 131 -12.43 4.15 -3.00
C ARG A 131 -11.33 3.22 -2.47
N ASN A 132 -11.01 2.19 -3.24
CA ASN A 132 -9.86 1.35 -2.92
C ASN A 132 -8.59 2.18 -3.16
N CYS A 133 -8.05 2.76 -2.09
CA CYS A 133 -6.91 3.67 -2.13
C CYS A 133 -5.60 2.89 -2.07
N ALA A 134 -5.01 2.72 -0.90
CA ALA A 134 -3.80 1.95 -0.73
C ALA A 134 -4.07 0.52 -0.22
N GLY A 135 -3.09 -0.09 0.40
CA GLY A 135 -3.18 -1.46 0.90
C GLY A 135 -1.81 -2.05 1.19
N GLY A 136 -1.65 -3.36 1.05
CA GLY A 136 -0.37 -4.01 1.29
C GLY A 136 -0.28 -5.44 0.78
N ALA A 137 0.90 -5.81 0.30
CA ALA A 137 1.22 -7.20 -0.02
C ALA A 137 1.43 -8.02 1.25
N THR A 138 0.90 -9.24 1.26
CA THR A 138 1.13 -10.17 2.37
C THR A 138 2.29 -11.14 2.07
N PRO A 139 2.95 -11.68 3.09
CA PRO A 139 3.99 -12.71 2.90
C PRO A 139 3.48 -14.02 2.28
N TRP A 140 2.17 -14.23 2.23
CA TRP A 140 1.53 -15.40 1.60
C TRP A 140 0.96 -15.08 0.21
N ASN A 141 1.46 -14.02 -0.44
CA ASN A 141 1.15 -13.63 -1.81
C ASN A 141 -0.32 -13.27 -2.05
N THR A 142 -0.98 -12.58 -1.12
CA THR A 142 -2.24 -11.90 -1.35
C THR A 142 -2.06 -10.39 -1.29
N TRP A 143 -2.98 -9.65 -1.91
CA TRP A 143 -3.07 -8.20 -1.82
C TRP A 143 -4.20 -7.81 -0.87
N LEU A 144 -3.90 -6.96 0.11
CA LEU A 144 -4.89 -6.32 0.96
C LEU A 144 -5.26 -4.99 0.32
N SER A 145 -6.49 -4.86 -0.11
CA SER A 145 -7.03 -3.64 -0.69
C SER A 145 -7.91 -2.93 0.33
N CYS A 146 -7.65 -1.66 0.59
CA CYS A 146 -8.27 -0.86 1.62
C CYS A 146 -9.33 0.08 1.04
N GLU A 147 -10.56 0.05 1.58
CA GLU A 147 -11.61 1.03 1.26
C GLU A 147 -11.43 2.29 2.11
N GLU A 148 -11.09 3.42 1.48
CA GLU A 148 -10.95 4.75 2.08
C GLU A 148 -12.31 5.47 2.14
N VAL A 149 -13.27 4.87 2.80
CA VAL A 149 -14.61 5.43 3.04
C VAL A 149 -14.99 5.27 4.50
N ASP A 150 -15.95 6.09 4.97
CA ASP A 150 -16.50 5.88 6.31
C ASP A 150 -16.96 4.42 6.47
N ARG A 151 -16.46 3.77 7.52
CA ARG A 151 -16.71 2.36 7.83
C ARG A 151 -16.34 1.39 6.71
N GLY A 152 -15.31 1.71 5.90
CA GLY A 152 -14.72 0.86 4.89
C GLY A 152 -14.19 -0.47 5.43
N TYR A 153 -13.85 -1.38 4.55
CA TYR A 153 -13.25 -2.68 4.88
C TYR A 153 -11.91 -2.87 4.19
N VAL A 154 -11.14 -3.80 4.72
CA VAL A 154 -10.02 -4.42 4.00
C VAL A 154 -10.54 -5.65 3.25
N TYR A 155 -10.16 -5.77 1.98
CA TYR A 155 -10.40 -6.96 1.15
C TYR A 155 -9.07 -7.65 0.85
N GLU A 156 -9.00 -8.94 1.15
CA GLU A 156 -7.88 -9.78 0.76
C GLU A 156 -8.16 -10.40 -0.60
N THR A 157 -7.29 -10.13 -1.58
CA THR A 157 -7.46 -10.57 -2.97
C THR A 157 -6.34 -11.52 -3.37
N ASP A 158 -6.67 -12.50 -4.19
CA ASP A 158 -5.69 -13.32 -4.91
C ASP A 158 -5.20 -12.54 -6.15
N PRO A 159 -3.93 -12.13 -6.23
CA PRO A 159 -3.40 -11.38 -7.37
C PRO A 159 -3.58 -12.08 -8.71
N TYR A 160 -3.69 -13.40 -8.68
CA TYR A 160 -3.81 -14.24 -9.88
C TYR A 160 -5.26 -14.44 -10.34
N GLY A 161 -6.24 -13.97 -9.54
CA GLY A 161 -7.67 -14.12 -9.83
C GLY A 161 -8.18 -15.57 -9.81
N ARG A 162 -7.50 -16.47 -9.12
CA ARG A 162 -7.89 -17.90 -9.02
C ARG A 162 -8.98 -18.12 -7.98
N THR A 163 -9.02 -17.27 -6.95
CA THR A 163 -10.01 -17.31 -5.87
C THR A 163 -10.70 -15.95 -5.73
N PRO A 164 -11.99 -15.92 -5.36
CA PRO A 164 -12.69 -14.67 -5.08
C PRO A 164 -12.03 -13.89 -3.95
N ALA A 165 -12.08 -12.56 -4.04
CA ALA A 165 -11.67 -11.67 -2.96
C ALA A 165 -12.52 -11.88 -1.70
N VAL A 166 -11.92 -11.75 -0.53
CA VAL A 166 -12.56 -11.97 0.77
C VAL A 166 -12.50 -10.71 1.60
N ARG A 167 -13.66 -10.21 2.02
CA ARG A 167 -13.77 -9.13 2.99
C ARG A 167 -13.28 -9.60 4.37
N ARG A 168 -12.47 -8.75 5.05
CA ARG A 168 -11.85 -9.05 6.35
C ARG A 168 -12.41 -8.19 7.51
N PRO A 169 -13.65 -8.44 7.97
CA PRO A 169 -14.31 -7.59 8.99
C PRO A 169 -13.55 -7.53 10.33
N ALA A 170 -12.77 -8.58 10.65
CA ALA A 170 -11.97 -8.61 11.87
C ALA A 170 -10.86 -7.54 11.92
N MET A 171 -10.47 -7.01 10.76
CA MET A 171 -9.48 -5.94 10.64
C MET A 171 -10.05 -4.54 10.92
N GLY A 172 -11.33 -4.45 11.28
CA GLY A 172 -11.99 -3.19 11.65
C GLY A 172 -12.80 -2.57 10.50
N ARG A 173 -13.43 -1.45 10.84
CA ARG A 173 -14.26 -0.65 9.92
C ARG A 173 -14.02 0.83 10.18
N PHE A 174 -13.19 1.44 9.36
CA PHE A 174 -12.83 2.86 9.40
C PHE A 174 -12.39 3.29 8.00
N THR A 175 -11.98 4.52 7.82
CA THR A 175 -11.45 5.03 6.53
C THR A 175 -10.05 4.43 6.33
N HIS A 176 -10.02 3.19 5.80
CA HIS A 176 -8.77 2.45 5.61
C HIS A 176 -7.91 3.07 4.52
N GLU A 177 -6.66 3.41 4.88
CA GLU A 177 -5.66 3.91 3.92
C GLU A 177 -4.74 2.77 3.46
N ALA A 178 -3.86 2.28 4.33
CA ALA A 178 -2.85 1.29 3.99
C ALA A 178 -2.81 0.11 4.97
N ALA A 179 -2.17 -0.98 4.53
CA ALA A 179 -1.89 -2.15 5.34
C ALA A 179 -0.43 -2.58 5.15
N ALA A 180 0.24 -2.95 6.25
CA ALA A 180 1.61 -3.46 6.23
C ALA A 180 1.74 -4.71 7.08
N ALA A 181 2.00 -5.85 6.45
CA ALA A 181 2.22 -7.11 7.14
C ALA A 181 3.67 -7.19 7.68
N ASP A 182 3.81 -7.43 8.97
CA ASP A 182 5.08 -7.65 9.68
C ASP A 182 5.22 -9.15 9.99
N PRO A 183 6.02 -9.89 9.21
CA PRO A 183 6.19 -11.33 9.41
C PRO A 183 6.95 -11.67 10.70
N ASP A 184 7.83 -10.78 11.17
CA ASP A 184 8.62 -11.04 12.37
C ASP A 184 7.75 -10.97 13.64
N ARG A 185 6.84 -9.97 13.69
CA ARG A 185 5.89 -9.79 14.79
C ARG A 185 4.57 -10.52 14.56
N ARG A 186 4.32 -11.01 13.35
CA ARG A 186 3.08 -11.68 12.93
C ARG A 186 1.84 -10.83 13.15
N VAL A 187 1.91 -9.58 12.73
CA VAL A 187 0.83 -8.60 12.83
C VAL A 187 0.66 -7.87 11.50
N VAL A 188 -0.47 -7.20 11.34
CA VAL A 188 -0.70 -6.25 10.23
C VAL A 188 -0.95 -4.88 10.84
N TYR A 189 -0.16 -3.89 10.44
CA TYR A 189 -0.41 -2.49 10.77
C TYR A 189 -1.37 -1.89 9.75
N LEU A 190 -2.26 -1.01 10.22
CA LEU A 190 -3.26 -0.34 9.39
C LEU A 190 -3.26 1.15 9.71
N THR A 191 -3.39 1.96 8.67
CA THR A 191 -3.54 3.42 8.79
C THR A 191 -4.95 3.84 8.43
N GLU A 192 -5.39 4.95 9.00
CA GLU A 192 -6.69 5.59 8.79
C GLU A 192 -6.46 7.00 8.22
N ASP A 193 -7.11 7.33 7.10
CA ASP A 193 -7.08 8.68 6.56
C ASP A 193 -8.22 9.52 7.16
N ASP A 194 -7.98 9.98 8.37
CA ASP A 194 -8.80 10.93 9.10
C ASP A 194 -7.89 11.87 9.89
N PRO A 195 -8.17 13.17 9.97
CA PRO A 195 -7.37 14.11 10.78
C PRO A 195 -7.26 13.75 12.27
N ALA A 196 -8.23 13.01 12.79
CA ALA A 196 -8.23 12.43 14.15
C ALA A 196 -8.00 10.90 14.14
N GLY A 197 -7.58 10.38 12.99
CA GLY A 197 -7.37 8.95 12.76
C GLY A 197 -6.26 8.34 13.60
N CYS A 198 -6.25 7.03 13.64
CA CYS A 198 -5.33 6.25 14.46
C CYS A 198 -4.41 5.37 13.60
N LEU A 199 -3.32 4.93 14.21
CA LEU A 199 -2.55 3.80 13.72
C LEU A 199 -3.02 2.55 14.46
N TYR A 200 -3.37 1.52 13.70
CA TYR A 200 -3.88 0.28 14.25
C TYR A 200 -2.89 -0.86 14.07
N ARG A 201 -3.03 -1.88 14.92
CA ARG A 201 -2.36 -3.16 14.78
C ARG A 201 -3.40 -4.28 14.86
N PHE A 202 -3.48 -5.08 13.81
CA PHE A 202 -4.27 -6.31 13.81
C PHE A 202 -3.36 -7.50 14.16
N VAL A 203 -3.73 -8.21 15.21
CA VAL A 203 -3.06 -9.44 15.68
C VAL A 203 -3.94 -10.62 15.30
N PRO A 204 -3.66 -11.34 14.21
CA PRO A 204 -4.46 -12.50 13.81
C PRO A 204 -4.33 -13.64 14.82
N GLN A 205 -5.40 -14.42 15.02
CA GLN A 205 -5.35 -15.61 15.87
C GLN A 205 -4.35 -16.65 15.35
N ARG A 206 -4.21 -16.75 14.04
CA ARG A 206 -3.22 -17.58 13.34
C ARG A 206 -2.61 -16.78 12.22
N TRP A 207 -1.28 -16.67 12.21
CA TRP A 207 -0.57 -15.98 11.15
C TRP A 207 -0.87 -16.58 9.77
N GLY A 208 -1.23 -15.72 8.82
CA GLY A 208 -1.69 -16.11 7.49
C GLY A 208 -3.21 -16.28 7.36
N ASP A 209 -3.97 -16.15 8.47
CA ASP A 209 -5.43 -16.18 8.47
C ASP A 209 -5.99 -14.90 9.07
N LEU A 210 -6.56 -14.04 8.22
CA LEU A 210 -7.10 -12.74 8.61
C LEU A 210 -8.61 -12.79 8.94
N SER A 211 -9.19 -13.98 9.05
CA SER A 211 -10.63 -14.15 9.35
C SER A 211 -10.98 -13.81 10.79
N ALA A 212 -10.02 -13.97 11.71
CA ALA A 212 -10.20 -13.71 13.14
C ALA A 212 -8.92 -13.17 13.77
N GLY A 213 -9.06 -12.25 14.70
CA GLY A 213 -7.95 -11.61 15.39
C GLY A 213 -8.40 -10.52 16.33
N ARG A 214 -7.45 -9.77 16.87
CA ARG A 214 -7.68 -8.61 17.73
C ARG A 214 -7.12 -7.36 17.04
N LEU A 215 -7.99 -6.37 16.86
CA LEU A 215 -7.59 -5.03 16.42
C LEU A 215 -7.24 -4.19 17.66
N GLU A 216 -6.09 -3.56 17.60
CA GLU A 216 -5.56 -2.70 18.66
C GLU A 216 -5.25 -1.33 18.09
N VAL A 217 -5.51 -0.29 18.89
CA VAL A 217 -5.14 1.09 18.60
C VAL A 217 -3.78 1.37 19.24
N LEU A 218 -2.88 2.00 18.53
CA LEU A 218 -1.63 2.53 19.08
C LEU A 218 -1.94 3.88 19.75
N THR A 219 -1.75 3.94 21.04
CA THR A 219 -1.96 5.13 21.88
C THR A 219 -0.62 5.73 22.32
#